data_0e27460590c1abff6bc25837ae84ea33
#
_entry.id   0e27460590c1abff6bc25837ae84ea33
#
_cell.length_a   1.000
_cell.length_b   1.000
_cell.length_c   1.000
_cell.angle_alpha   90.00
_cell.angle_beta   90.00
_cell.angle_gamma   90.00
#
_symmetry.space_group_name_H-M   'P 1'
#
loop_
_entity.id
_entity.type
_entity.pdbx_description
1 polymer ?
#
loop_
_entity_poly.entity_id
_entity_poly.type
_entity_poly.pdbx_seq_one_letter_code
_entity_poly.pdbx_strand_id
1 'polypeptide(L)'
;MTKMEFWQLMDVFRKDSNGDNEIFLQSAQKYLSSCNIEDVCYFGGYLGAYMEAVNECVWVDMACKVINGYVSDDTGLYFALWLISQGEEVLVKSLIEPDSLAEVPNIPFGNAEFEMLMSITYELIGEEMDIDKVSSFQRECLEIITPDIHYKNNDKYGNYEYFEEAMEDIPNVLPRLIERAASENFDWKNLYEF
;
A
#
# COMPACT_ATOMS: atom_id res chain seq x y z
N MET A 1 -9.83 -1.53 18.13
CA MET A 1 -10.22 -1.23 16.71
C MET A 1 -10.37 -2.51 15.93
N THR A 2 -11.43 -2.67 15.14
CA THR A 2 -11.66 -3.81 14.23
C THR A 2 -11.18 -3.48 12.80
N LYS A 3 -11.00 -4.51 11.95
CA LYS A 3 -10.68 -4.33 10.52
C LYS A 3 -11.66 -3.39 9.80
N MET A 4 -12.95 -3.54 10.09
CA MET A 4 -13.99 -2.70 9.47
C MET A 4 -13.85 -1.23 9.91
N GLU A 5 -13.58 -0.98 11.19
CA GLU A 5 -13.36 0.38 11.69
C GLU A 5 -12.11 1.01 11.09
N PHE A 6 -11.02 0.23 10.93
CA PHE A 6 -9.82 0.70 10.23
C PHE A 6 -10.14 1.21 8.82
N TRP A 7 -10.83 0.42 8.01
CA TRP A 7 -11.16 0.82 6.64
C TRP A 7 -12.18 1.97 6.58
N GLN A 8 -13.13 2.02 7.51
CA GLN A 8 -14.04 3.18 7.62
C GLN A 8 -13.27 4.47 7.90
N LEU A 9 -12.26 4.42 8.76
CA LEU A 9 -11.39 5.57 9.04
C LEU A 9 -10.55 5.95 7.83
N MET A 10 -9.91 4.98 7.17
CA MET A 10 -9.16 5.23 5.94
C MET A 10 -10.03 5.91 4.88
N ASP A 11 -11.27 5.48 4.72
CA ASP A 11 -12.24 6.08 3.80
C ASP A 11 -12.62 7.53 4.19
N VAL A 12 -12.74 7.81 5.48
CA VAL A 12 -12.98 9.20 5.97
C VAL A 12 -11.78 10.06 5.63
N PHE A 13 -10.57 9.65 5.99
CA PHE A 13 -9.35 10.43 5.75
C PHE A 13 -9.13 10.67 4.24
N ARG A 14 -9.36 9.65 3.42
CA ARG A 14 -9.27 9.77 1.96
C ARG A 14 -10.28 10.75 1.37
N LYS A 15 -11.53 10.74 1.84
CA LYS A 15 -12.57 11.67 1.39
C LYS A 15 -12.27 13.10 1.81
N ASP A 16 -11.82 13.30 3.05
CA ASP A 16 -11.49 14.62 3.58
C ASP A 16 -10.29 15.24 2.86
N SER A 17 -9.32 14.41 2.50
CA SER A 17 -8.08 14.87 1.84
C SER A 17 -8.24 15.18 0.35
N ASN A 18 -9.22 14.58 -0.32
CA ASN A 18 -9.38 14.69 -1.78
C ASN A 18 -8.07 14.44 -2.58
N GLY A 19 -7.24 13.48 -2.09
CA GLY A 19 -5.97 13.10 -2.69
C GLY A 19 -4.75 13.90 -2.22
N ASP A 20 -4.91 14.81 -1.27
CA ASP A 20 -3.81 15.54 -0.63
C ASP A 20 -3.30 14.75 0.59
N ASN A 21 -2.05 14.24 0.51
CA ASN A 21 -1.44 13.45 1.56
C ASN A 21 -1.28 14.22 2.88
N GLU A 22 -1.01 15.53 2.84
CA GLU A 22 -0.85 16.34 4.06
C GLU A 22 -2.19 16.49 4.79
N ILE A 23 -3.27 16.76 4.07
CA ILE A 23 -4.62 16.83 4.63
C ILE A 23 -5.05 15.47 5.19
N PHE A 24 -4.71 14.38 4.49
CA PHE A 24 -4.93 13.01 4.98
C PHE A 24 -4.27 12.80 6.35
N LEU A 25 -2.97 13.12 6.45
CA LEU A 25 -2.18 12.97 7.68
C LEU A 25 -2.77 13.82 8.82
N GLN A 26 -3.14 15.07 8.56
CA GLN A 26 -3.75 15.96 9.57
C GLN A 26 -5.07 15.38 10.08
N SER A 27 -5.91 14.84 9.19
CA SER A 27 -7.18 14.20 9.56
C SER A 27 -6.95 12.95 10.41
N ALA A 28 -6.02 12.09 10.00
CA ALA A 28 -5.65 10.88 10.72
C ALA A 28 -5.06 11.19 12.10
N GLN A 29 -4.10 12.11 12.18
CA GLN A 29 -3.45 12.50 13.43
C GLN A 29 -4.46 13.12 14.40
N LYS A 30 -5.35 13.99 13.92
CA LYS A 30 -6.40 14.59 14.73
C LYS A 30 -7.33 13.54 15.34
N TYR A 31 -7.75 12.56 14.56
CA TYR A 31 -8.63 11.49 15.04
C TYR A 31 -7.89 10.58 16.02
N LEU A 32 -6.74 10.03 15.62
CA LEU A 32 -5.99 9.06 16.43
C LEU A 32 -5.48 9.66 17.74
N SER A 33 -5.15 10.95 17.81
CA SER A 33 -4.80 11.64 19.06
C SER A 33 -5.93 11.66 20.08
N SER A 34 -7.18 11.44 19.68
CA SER A 34 -8.34 11.35 20.58
C SER A 34 -8.68 9.91 21.00
N CYS A 35 -8.03 8.92 20.39
CA CYS A 35 -8.25 7.51 20.68
C CYS A 35 -7.45 7.06 21.92
N ASN A 36 -7.85 5.93 22.50
CA ASN A 36 -6.99 5.26 23.47
C ASN A 36 -5.79 4.61 22.76
N ILE A 37 -4.72 4.37 23.50
CA ILE A 37 -3.45 3.85 22.94
C ILE A 37 -3.62 2.49 22.26
N GLU A 38 -4.52 1.64 22.73
CA GLU A 38 -4.78 0.33 22.17
C GLU A 38 -5.37 0.44 20.76
N ASP A 39 -6.31 1.36 20.54
CA ASP A 39 -6.87 1.62 19.21
C ASP A 39 -5.82 2.18 18.25
N VAL A 40 -4.90 3.04 18.72
CA VAL A 40 -3.77 3.53 17.93
C VAL A 40 -2.86 2.36 17.52
N CYS A 41 -2.59 1.43 18.44
CA CYS A 41 -1.79 0.25 18.14
C CYS A 41 -2.47 -0.69 17.13
N TYR A 42 -3.77 -0.90 17.21
CA TYR A 42 -4.50 -1.65 16.20
C TYR A 42 -4.49 -0.96 14.84
N PHE A 43 -4.62 0.37 14.79
CA PHE A 43 -4.50 1.11 13.54
C PHE A 43 -3.13 0.87 12.88
N GLY A 44 -2.04 1.03 13.64
CA GLY A 44 -0.69 0.72 13.17
C GLY A 44 -0.50 -0.76 12.83
N GLY A 45 -1.12 -1.66 13.60
CA GLY A 45 -1.11 -3.09 13.36
C GLY A 45 -1.76 -3.47 12.03
N TYR A 46 -2.94 -2.93 11.70
CA TYR A 46 -3.56 -3.14 10.38
C TYR A 46 -2.75 -2.53 9.25
N LEU A 47 -2.22 -1.31 9.45
CA LEU A 47 -1.36 -0.67 8.46
C LEU A 47 -0.14 -1.56 8.13
N GLY A 48 0.59 -2.02 9.16
CA GLY A 48 1.74 -2.91 9.00
C GLY A 48 1.38 -4.26 8.38
N ALA A 49 0.25 -4.86 8.77
CA ALA A 49 -0.22 -6.13 8.22
C ALA A 49 -0.53 -6.03 6.72
N TYR A 50 -1.20 -4.96 6.29
CA TYR A 50 -1.47 -4.74 4.86
C TYR A 50 -0.20 -4.38 4.07
N MET A 51 0.74 -3.64 4.67
CA MET A 51 2.06 -3.41 4.05
C MET A 51 2.80 -4.72 3.80
N GLU A 52 2.83 -5.63 4.80
CA GLU A 52 3.44 -6.95 4.65
C GLU A 52 2.78 -7.75 3.53
N ALA A 53 1.44 -7.73 3.46
CA ALA A 53 0.70 -8.41 2.40
C ALA A 53 1.00 -7.86 1.00
N VAL A 54 1.18 -6.55 0.86
CA VAL A 54 1.58 -5.90 -0.39
C VAL A 54 2.99 -6.31 -0.79
N ASN A 55 3.93 -6.25 0.15
CA ASN A 55 5.35 -6.56 -0.09
C ASN A 55 5.60 -8.05 -0.44
N GLU A 56 4.70 -8.95 -0.08
CA GLU A 56 4.77 -10.35 -0.50
C GLU A 56 4.26 -10.56 -1.95
N CYS A 57 3.74 -9.53 -2.60
CA CYS A 57 3.15 -9.62 -3.95
C CYS A 57 4.06 -8.99 -5.00
N VAL A 58 4.93 -9.78 -5.62
CA VAL A 58 5.86 -9.32 -6.66
C VAL A 58 5.19 -8.53 -7.79
N TRP A 59 3.94 -8.83 -8.10
CA TRP A 59 3.21 -8.11 -9.17
C TRP A 59 2.77 -6.71 -8.77
N VAL A 60 2.60 -6.46 -7.48
CA VAL A 60 2.36 -5.09 -6.98
C VAL A 60 3.66 -4.29 -7.02
N ASP A 61 4.83 -4.92 -6.78
CA ASP A 61 6.14 -4.29 -7.01
C ASP A 61 6.35 -3.95 -8.49
N MET A 62 5.92 -4.85 -9.41
CA MET A 62 5.96 -4.55 -10.84
C MET A 62 5.02 -3.39 -11.21
N ALA A 63 3.86 -3.30 -10.57
CA ALA A 63 2.97 -2.15 -10.75
C ALA A 63 3.58 -0.87 -10.17
N CYS A 64 4.28 -0.94 -9.03
CA CYS A 64 5.08 0.16 -8.49
C CYS A 64 6.11 0.64 -9.51
N LYS A 65 6.86 -0.30 -10.15
CA LYS A 65 7.81 0.03 -11.22
C LYS A 65 7.15 0.78 -12.38
N VAL A 66 5.96 0.36 -12.80
CA VAL A 66 5.23 1.02 -13.91
C VAL A 66 4.70 2.39 -13.48
N ILE A 67 4.24 2.54 -12.24
CA ILE A 67 3.66 3.79 -11.74
C ILE A 67 4.73 4.81 -11.36
N ASN A 68 5.78 4.39 -10.65
CA ASN A 68 6.83 5.30 -10.15
C ASN A 68 8.07 5.37 -11.06
N GLY A 69 8.21 4.43 -12.01
CA GLY A 69 9.38 4.34 -12.91
C GLY A 69 10.56 3.60 -12.30
N TYR A 70 10.51 3.29 -11.01
CA TYR A 70 11.52 2.52 -10.28
C TYR A 70 10.89 1.78 -9.11
N VAL A 71 11.61 0.83 -8.54
CA VAL A 71 11.26 0.13 -7.31
C VAL A 71 12.53 -0.19 -6.53
N SER A 72 12.50 0.03 -5.24
CA SER A 72 13.51 -0.34 -4.25
C SER A 72 12.79 -0.75 -2.98
N ASP A 73 13.51 -1.26 -1.99
CA ASP A 73 12.93 -1.65 -0.71
C ASP A 73 12.10 -0.51 -0.09
N ASP A 74 12.65 0.71 -0.06
CA ASP A 74 11.98 1.88 0.51
C ASP A 74 10.77 2.31 -0.34
N THR A 75 10.94 2.41 -1.66
CA THR A 75 9.84 2.85 -2.55
C THR A 75 8.72 1.85 -2.63
N GLY A 76 9.00 0.55 -2.51
CA GLY A 76 7.99 -0.50 -2.38
C GLY A 76 7.12 -0.29 -1.13
N LEU A 77 7.77 -0.01 0.02
CA LEU A 77 7.08 0.32 1.27
C LEU A 77 6.21 1.58 1.15
N TYR A 78 6.75 2.65 0.58
CA TYR A 78 6.01 3.92 0.42
C TYR A 78 4.87 3.80 -0.58
N PHE A 79 5.05 2.99 -1.63
CA PHE A 79 4.00 2.64 -2.57
C PHE A 79 2.90 1.80 -1.90
N ALA A 80 3.25 0.82 -1.06
CA ALA A 80 2.28 0.05 -0.29
C ALA A 80 1.40 0.95 0.58
N LEU A 81 1.98 1.94 1.24
CA LEU A 81 1.25 2.93 2.05
C LEU A 81 0.34 3.82 1.19
N TRP A 82 0.81 4.26 0.01
CA TRP A 82 -0.03 4.96 -0.96
C TRP A 82 -1.19 4.07 -1.41
N LEU A 83 -0.93 2.80 -1.74
CA LEU A 83 -1.95 1.85 -2.17
C LEU A 83 -3.02 1.62 -1.09
N ILE A 84 -2.62 1.45 0.17
CA ILE A 84 -3.52 1.32 1.32
C ILE A 84 -4.40 2.58 1.45
N SER A 85 -3.85 3.77 1.20
CA SER A 85 -4.61 5.03 1.26
C SER A 85 -5.69 5.13 0.18
N GLN A 86 -5.61 4.34 -0.90
CA GLN A 86 -6.64 4.27 -1.94
C GLN A 86 -7.90 3.50 -1.51
N GLY A 87 -7.87 2.78 -0.39
CA GLY A 87 -9.00 2.06 0.20
C GLY A 87 -8.98 0.55 -0.03
N GLU A 88 -9.80 -0.17 0.76
CA GLU A 88 -9.82 -1.63 0.81
C GLU A 88 -10.08 -2.27 -0.57
N GLU A 89 -11.08 -1.76 -1.30
CA GLU A 89 -11.45 -2.32 -2.60
C GLU A 89 -10.29 -2.25 -3.61
N VAL A 90 -9.60 -1.10 -3.68
CA VAL A 90 -8.46 -0.91 -4.57
C VAL A 90 -7.31 -1.83 -4.17
N LEU A 91 -6.97 -1.86 -2.88
CA LEU A 91 -5.91 -2.70 -2.36
C LEU A 91 -6.16 -4.19 -2.63
N VAL A 92 -7.30 -4.72 -2.18
CA VAL A 92 -7.61 -6.16 -2.33
C VAL A 92 -7.69 -6.55 -3.81
N LYS A 93 -8.29 -5.69 -4.64
CA LYS A 93 -8.35 -5.94 -6.09
C LYS A 93 -6.97 -5.97 -6.73
N SER A 94 -6.05 -5.09 -6.32
CA SER A 94 -4.69 -5.05 -6.87
C SER A 94 -3.85 -6.27 -6.49
N LEU A 95 -4.07 -6.85 -5.31
CA LEU A 95 -3.41 -8.08 -4.88
C LEU A 95 -3.86 -9.31 -5.70
N ILE A 96 -5.06 -9.26 -6.27
CA ILE A 96 -5.62 -10.33 -7.11
C ILE A 96 -5.33 -10.08 -8.59
N GLU A 97 -5.48 -8.84 -9.03
CA GLU A 97 -5.33 -8.37 -10.42
C GLU A 97 -4.58 -7.04 -10.43
N PRO A 98 -3.24 -7.05 -10.40
CA PRO A 98 -2.41 -5.82 -10.30
C PRO A 98 -2.69 -4.82 -11.43
N ASP A 99 -3.03 -5.30 -12.64
CA ASP A 99 -3.39 -4.45 -13.77
C ASP A 99 -4.70 -3.65 -13.55
N SER A 100 -5.47 -4.00 -12.49
CA SER A 100 -6.64 -3.21 -12.07
C SER A 100 -6.27 -1.83 -11.55
N LEU A 101 -5.01 -1.60 -11.17
CA LEU A 101 -4.50 -0.28 -10.80
C LEU A 101 -4.66 0.76 -11.93
N ALA A 102 -4.75 0.32 -13.18
CA ALA A 102 -5.09 1.19 -14.30
C ALA A 102 -6.44 1.94 -14.14
N GLU A 103 -7.33 1.44 -13.28
CA GLU A 103 -8.66 2.02 -13.01
C GLU A 103 -8.64 3.06 -11.89
N VAL A 104 -7.53 3.16 -11.14
CA VAL A 104 -7.42 4.13 -10.03
C VAL A 104 -7.44 5.55 -10.58
N PRO A 105 -8.34 6.40 -10.07
CA PRO A 105 -8.38 7.80 -10.50
C PRO A 105 -7.12 8.57 -10.07
N ASN A 106 -6.63 9.45 -10.93
CA ASN A 106 -5.56 10.40 -10.60
C ASN A 106 -4.30 9.76 -10.00
N ILE A 107 -3.80 8.68 -10.63
CA ILE A 107 -2.53 8.07 -10.24
C ILE A 107 -1.42 9.15 -10.34
N PRO A 108 -0.67 9.43 -9.27
CA PRO A 108 0.43 10.38 -9.33
C PRO A 108 1.68 9.70 -9.91
N PHE A 109 1.68 9.46 -11.23
CA PHE A 109 2.81 8.80 -11.89
C PHE A 109 4.14 9.47 -11.55
N GLY A 110 5.13 8.66 -11.17
CA GLY A 110 6.44 9.12 -10.70
C GLY A 110 6.50 9.49 -9.21
N ASN A 111 5.36 9.49 -8.49
CA ASN A 111 5.31 9.91 -7.06
C ASN A 111 4.13 9.26 -6.30
N ALA A 112 3.79 8.01 -6.60
CA ALA A 112 2.77 7.27 -5.85
C ALA A 112 3.37 6.71 -4.56
N GLU A 113 3.65 7.59 -3.60
CA GLU A 113 4.33 7.30 -2.34
C GLU A 113 3.64 8.00 -1.16
N PHE A 114 3.64 7.33 0.02
CA PHE A 114 3.04 7.92 1.22
C PHE A 114 3.83 7.57 2.49
N GLU A 115 5.15 7.82 2.49
CA GLU A 115 6.07 7.52 3.59
C GLU A 115 5.55 7.96 4.96
N MET A 116 5.06 9.20 5.06
CA MET A 116 4.64 9.82 6.34
C MET A 116 3.47 9.11 7.00
N LEU A 117 2.69 8.30 6.28
CA LEU A 117 1.57 7.55 6.87
C LEU A 117 2.06 6.53 7.92
N MET A 118 3.27 5.99 7.74
CA MET A 118 3.88 5.05 8.69
C MET A 118 4.24 5.72 10.02
N SER A 119 4.65 6.99 10.00
CA SER A 119 5.16 7.70 11.18
C SER A 119 4.05 8.05 12.20
N ILE A 120 2.80 8.23 11.76
CA ILE A 120 1.69 8.69 12.61
C ILE A 120 1.54 7.85 13.88
N THR A 121 1.55 6.52 13.75
CA THR A 121 1.34 5.64 14.90
C THR A 121 2.54 5.63 15.82
N TYR A 122 3.75 5.67 15.28
CA TYR A 122 4.96 5.74 16.08
C TYR A 122 5.05 7.05 16.88
N GLU A 123 4.68 8.18 16.27
CA GLU A 123 4.65 9.47 16.95
C GLU A 123 3.64 9.51 18.10
N LEU A 124 2.46 8.91 17.92
CA LEU A 124 1.39 8.88 18.91
C LEU A 124 1.63 7.86 20.03
N ILE A 125 2.26 6.74 19.72
CA ILE A 125 2.61 5.71 20.70
C ILE A 125 3.81 6.18 21.54
N GLY A 126 4.78 6.87 20.90
CA GLY A 126 5.99 7.34 21.56
C GLY A 126 6.77 6.23 22.25
N GLU A 127 7.42 6.56 23.38
CA GLU A 127 8.17 5.62 24.21
C GLU A 127 7.29 4.87 25.24
N GLU A 128 5.97 5.09 25.22
CA GLU A 128 5.06 4.55 26.24
C GLU A 128 4.81 3.05 26.08
N MET A 129 5.15 2.47 24.92
CA MET A 129 4.88 1.06 24.64
C MET A 129 6.12 0.33 24.13
N ASP A 130 6.35 -0.88 24.68
CA ASP A 130 7.39 -1.79 24.24
C ASP A 130 7.18 -2.19 22.76
N ILE A 131 8.26 -2.20 21.98
CA ILE A 131 8.28 -2.57 20.57
C ILE A 131 7.74 -3.99 20.32
N ASP A 132 8.01 -4.93 21.24
CA ASP A 132 7.50 -6.30 21.16
C ASP A 132 5.96 -6.33 21.26
N LYS A 133 5.40 -5.43 22.07
CA LYS A 133 3.95 -5.29 22.21
C LYS A 133 3.33 -4.68 20.96
N VAL A 134 3.93 -3.65 20.37
CA VAL A 134 3.50 -3.07 19.11
C VAL A 134 3.50 -4.13 18.00
N SER A 135 4.57 -4.91 17.90
CA SER A 135 4.70 -6.02 16.94
C SER A 135 3.65 -7.13 17.15
N SER A 136 3.14 -7.30 18.38
CA SER A 136 2.08 -8.27 18.64
C SER A 136 0.74 -7.86 18.02
N PHE A 137 0.43 -6.57 17.98
CA PHE A 137 -0.78 -6.06 17.32
C PHE A 137 -0.71 -6.29 15.79
N GLN A 138 0.45 -6.07 15.18
CA GLN A 138 0.62 -6.34 13.74
C GLN A 138 0.38 -7.82 13.43
N ARG A 139 0.94 -8.75 14.21
CA ARG A 139 0.72 -10.20 14.02
C ARG A 139 -0.75 -10.60 14.17
N GLU A 140 -1.44 -10.07 15.18
CA GLU A 140 -2.87 -10.30 15.36
C GLU A 140 -3.68 -9.77 14.18
N CYS A 141 -3.38 -8.56 13.71
CA CYS A 141 -4.03 -7.99 12.54
C CYS A 141 -3.74 -8.80 11.27
N LEU A 142 -2.53 -9.32 11.09
CA LEU A 142 -2.16 -10.18 9.97
C LEU A 142 -2.99 -11.47 9.95
N GLU A 143 -3.18 -12.11 11.11
CA GLU A 143 -4.05 -13.28 11.23
C GLU A 143 -5.51 -12.97 10.83
N ILE A 144 -6.00 -11.77 11.17
CA ILE A 144 -7.36 -11.32 10.86
C ILE A 144 -7.52 -11.07 9.34
N ILE A 145 -6.54 -10.46 8.68
CA ILE A 145 -6.65 -10.11 7.25
C ILE A 145 -6.31 -11.26 6.30
N THR A 146 -5.47 -12.21 6.73
CA THR A 146 -4.97 -13.32 5.89
C THR A 146 -6.08 -14.09 5.16
N PRO A 147 -7.26 -14.40 5.76
CA PRO A 147 -8.32 -15.11 5.06
C PRO A 147 -8.90 -14.35 3.85
N ASP A 148 -8.80 -13.03 3.85
CA ASP A 148 -9.37 -12.16 2.83
C ASP A 148 -8.37 -11.84 1.70
N ILE A 149 -7.08 -12.18 1.91
CA ILE A 149 -6.00 -11.88 0.97
C ILE A 149 -5.58 -13.16 0.24
N HIS A 150 -5.97 -13.28 -1.02
CA HIS A 150 -5.75 -14.46 -1.85
C HIS A 150 -4.56 -14.35 -2.82
N TYR A 151 -3.57 -13.48 -2.54
CA TYR A 151 -2.43 -13.25 -3.45
C TYR A 151 -1.52 -14.47 -3.61
N LYS A 152 -1.42 -15.35 -2.60
CA LYS A 152 -0.51 -16.52 -2.59
C LYS A 152 -0.81 -17.60 -3.63
N ASN A 153 -1.96 -17.57 -4.29
CA ASN A 153 -2.39 -18.61 -5.23
C ASN A 153 -2.66 -18.06 -6.63
N ASN A 154 -1.99 -16.98 -7.02
CA ASN A 154 -2.26 -16.40 -8.31
C ASN A 154 -1.39 -17.07 -9.39
N ASP A 155 -1.68 -18.36 -9.68
CA ASP A 155 -1.04 -19.15 -10.76
C ASP A 155 -1.13 -18.47 -12.14
N LYS A 156 -2.02 -17.46 -12.28
CA LYS A 156 -2.21 -16.70 -13.51
C LYS A 156 -0.95 -15.89 -13.91
N TYR A 157 -0.20 -15.42 -12.92
CA TYR A 157 0.93 -14.52 -13.15
C TYR A 157 2.30 -15.20 -13.01
N GLY A 158 2.34 -16.49 -12.72
CA GLY A 158 3.57 -17.25 -12.53
C GLY A 158 4.18 -17.12 -11.13
N ASN A 159 4.95 -18.11 -10.74
CA ASN A 159 5.80 -18.07 -9.56
C ASN A 159 7.18 -17.63 -10.03
N TYR A 160 7.50 -16.34 -9.86
CA TYR A 160 8.84 -15.85 -10.15
C TYR A 160 9.70 -16.02 -8.90
N GLU A 161 10.81 -16.70 -9.05
CA GLU A 161 11.80 -16.87 -8.00
C GLU A 161 12.65 -15.59 -7.86
N TYR A 162 12.75 -14.81 -8.94
CA TYR A 162 13.56 -13.60 -9.00
C TYR A 162 12.79 -12.44 -9.62
N PHE A 163 13.01 -11.26 -9.06
CA PHE A 163 12.43 -10.00 -9.50
C PHE A 163 12.72 -9.67 -10.97
N GLU A 164 13.94 -9.97 -11.43
CA GLU A 164 14.37 -9.71 -12.80
C GLU A 164 13.53 -10.48 -13.83
N GLU A 165 13.14 -11.73 -13.51
CA GLU A 165 12.29 -12.53 -14.39
C GLU A 165 10.89 -11.94 -14.52
N ALA A 166 10.33 -11.44 -13.40
CA ALA A 166 9.02 -10.76 -13.39
C ALA A 166 9.04 -9.47 -14.22
N MET A 167 10.17 -8.75 -14.24
CA MET A 167 10.32 -7.51 -15.02
C MET A 167 10.16 -7.72 -16.53
N GLU A 168 10.60 -8.85 -17.06
CA GLU A 168 10.46 -9.16 -18.48
C GLU A 168 8.99 -9.36 -18.89
N ASP A 169 8.14 -9.80 -17.95
CA ASP A 169 6.73 -10.09 -18.19
C ASP A 169 5.79 -8.92 -17.91
N ILE A 170 6.29 -7.79 -17.40
CA ILE A 170 5.48 -6.59 -17.15
C ILE A 170 4.52 -6.26 -18.33
N PRO A 171 4.96 -6.26 -19.61
CA PRO A 171 4.06 -5.93 -20.72
C PRO A 171 2.89 -6.91 -20.91
N ASN A 172 3.06 -8.15 -20.45
CA ASN A 172 2.04 -9.19 -20.56
C ASN A 172 1.06 -9.15 -19.38
N VAL A 173 1.55 -8.76 -18.21
CA VAL A 173 0.79 -8.78 -16.95
C VAL A 173 0.08 -7.47 -16.66
N LEU A 174 0.70 -6.34 -17.02
CA LEU A 174 0.23 -4.99 -16.72
C LEU A 174 -0.08 -4.15 -17.99
N PRO A 175 -0.73 -4.72 -19.05
CA PRO A 175 -0.92 -4.01 -20.31
C PRO A 175 -1.77 -2.74 -20.17
N ARG A 176 -2.82 -2.76 -19.34
CA ARG A 176 -3.72 -1.61 -19.14
C ARG A 176 -3.03 -0.50 -18.35
N LEU A 177 -2.24 -0.89 -17.35
CA LEU A 177 -1.48 0.07 -16.55
C LEU A 177 -0.40 0.77 -17.39
N ILE A 178 0.29 0.04 -18.27
CA ILE A 178 1.24 0.60 -19.23
C ILE A 178 0.55 1.56 -20.20
N GLU A 179 -0.62 1.18 -20.76
CA GLU A 179 -1.40 2.04 -21.63
C GLU A 179 -1.83 3.33 -20.91
N ARG A 180 -2.23 3.20 -19.63
CA ARG A 180 -2.57 4.35 -18.80
C ARG A 180 -1.37 5.26 -18.57
N ALA A 181 -0.20 4.73 -18.20
CA ALA A 181 1.03 5.50 -18.03
C ALA A 181 1.38 6.26 -19.32
N ALA A 182 1.33 5.59 -20.47
CA ALA A 182 1.58 6.21 -21.76
C ALA A 182 0.59 7.32 -22.09
N SER A 183 -0.70 7.17 -21.74
CA SER A 183 -1.72 8.21 -21.95
C SER A 183 -1.47 9.47 -21.11
N GLU A 184 -0.79 9.34 -19.98
CA GLU A 184 -0.36 10.45 -19.11
C GLU A 184 1.04 10.97 -19.50
N ASN A 185 1.62 10.51 -20.61
CA ASN A 185 2.98 10.81 -21.09
C ASN A 185 4.08 10.41 -20.09
N PHE A 186 3.85 9.37 -19.30
CA PHE A 186 4.82 8.83 -18.35
C PHE A 186 5.57 7.65 -18.98
N ASP A 187 6.90 7.77 -19.06
CA ASP A 187 7.79 6.73 -19.57
C ASP A 187 8.44 5.96 -18.42
N TRP A 188 7.78 4.90 -17.99
CA TRP A 188 8.22 4.07 -16.87
C TRP A 188 9.53 3.30 -17.11
N LYS A 189 10.01 3.20 -18.37
CA LYS A 189 11.23 2.47 -18.71
C LYS A 189 12.48 3.31 -18.54
N ASN A 190 12.40 4.63 -18.70
CA ASN A 190 13.56 5.51 -18.77
C ASN A 190 13.97 6.16 -17.44
N LEU A 191 13.25 5.87 -16.34
CA LEU A 191 13.62 6.35 -15.02
C LEU A 191 14.49 5.30 -14.33
N TYR A 192 15.81 5.53 -14.38
CA TYR A 192 16.89 4.75 -13.73
C TYR A 192 17.11 3.32 -14.27
N GLU A 193 17.98 3.20 -15.28
CA GLU A 193 18.90 2.07 -15.40
C GLU A 193 19.96 2.22 -14.29
N PHE A 194 19.97 1.33 -13.30
CA PHE A 194 21.06 1.19 -12.35
C PHE A 194 22.15 0.30 -12.92
#